data_6016102c695e975b49ee5a971a14be05
#
_entry.id   6016102c695e975b49ee5a971a14be05
#
_cell.length_a   1.000
_cell.length_b   1.000
_cell.length_c   1.000
_cell.angle_alpha   90.00
_cell.angle_beta   90.00
_cell.angle_gamma   90.00
#
_symmetry.space_group_name_H-M   'P 1'
#
loop_
_entity.id
_entity.type
_entity.pdbx_description
1 polymer ?
#
loop_
_entity_poly.entity_id
_entity_poly.type
_entity_poly.pdbx_seq_one_letter_code
_entity_poly.pdbx_strand_id
1 'polypeptide(L)'
;KIYEAEQKKAQAETRVTEIEYENTKSLADRNIVSVNELAMASAKFDKAKAELALAQVHLGFTEIRAPFNGIIDKFRVRLGSLLSEGDLITTLSDNSKMWVYFNVPEAEYLGYSDKIKNEKPTVWLKMANNVLFSYPGIVETIEADFDNETGNIPFRATFSNPQGLLRHGETGN
;
A
#
# COMPACT_ATOMS: atom_id res chain seq x y z
N LYS A 1 -22.91 -0.84 12.72
CA LYS A 1 -23.94 -0.23 13.59
C LYS A 1 -23.39 0.18 14.97
N ILE A 2 -22.65 -0.70 15.69
CA ILE A 2 -22.07 -0.33 16.99
C ILE A 2 -21.07 0.81 16.83
N TYR A 3 -20.08 0.66 15.97
CA TYR A 3 -19.05 1.68 15.70
C TYR A 3 -19.62 2.98 15.10
N GLU A 4 -20.69 2.91 14.31
CA GLU A 4 -21.41 4.09 13.84
C GLU A 4 -22.07 4.86 15.00
N ALA A 5 -22.63 4.14 15.99
CA ALA A 5 -23.21 4.75 17.17
C ALA A 5 -22.15 5.37 18.07
N GLU A 6 -21.01 4.69 18.26
CA GLU A 6 -19.86 5.22 19.00
C GLU A 6 -19.31 6.48 18.35
N GLN A 7 -19.14 6.49 17.04
CA GLN A 7 -18.70 7.68 16.31
C GLN A 7 -19.68 8.85 16.48
N LYS A 8 -20.98 8.61 16.36
CA LYS A 8 -21.99 9.66 16.56
C LYS A 8 -22.00 10.20 17.98
N LYS A 9 -21.80 9.32 18.99
CA LYS A 9 -21.67 9.73 20.40
C LYS A 9 -20.44 10.63 20.58
N ALA A 10 -19.27 10.19 20.12
CA ALA A 10 -18.05 10.97 20.22
C ALA A 10 -18.13 12.30 19.45
N GLN A 11 -18.82 12.32 18.31
CA GLN A 11 -19.08 13.55 17.57
C GLN A 11 -19.95 14.54 18.33
N ALA A 12 -20.99 14.06 19.01
CA ALA A 12 -21.84 14.90 19.84
C ALA A 12 -21.06 15.49 21.04
N GLU A 13 -20.24 14.68 21.71
CA GLU A 13 -19.38 15.12 22.80
C GLU A 13 -18.35 16.16 22.35
N THR A 14 -17.73 15.95 21.21
CA THR A 14 -16.81 16.93 20.61
C THR A 14 -17.50 18.26 20.37
N ARG A 15 -18.74 18.23 19.87
CA ARG A 15 -19.49 19.46 19.62
C ARG A 15 -19.84 20.22 20.90
N VAL A 16 -20.17 19.50 21.98
CA VAL A 16 -20.45 20.12 23.30
C VAL A 16 -19.21 20.82 23.83
N THR A 17 -18.07 20.11 23.82
CA THR A 17 -16.78 20.64 24.31
C THR A 17 -16.25 21.79 23.42
N GLU A 18 -16.53 21.76 22.11
CA GLU A 18 -16.23 22.86 21.19
C GLU A 18 -16.97 24.15 21.60
N ILE A 19 -18.28 24.03 21.83
CA ILE A 19 -19.11 25.18 22.27
C ILE A 19 -18.62 25.70 23.63
N GLU A 20 -18.28 24.82 24.57
CA GLU A 20 -17.71 25.21 25.86
C GLU A 20 -16.40 25.98 25.68
N TYR A 21 -15.50 25.47 24.84
CA TYR A 21 -14.23 26.12 24.52
C TYR A 21 -14.43 27.50 23.87
N GLU A 22 -15.29 27.60 22.86
CA GLU A 22 -15.56 28.89 22.17
C GLU A 22 -16.16 29.93 23.12
N ASN A 23 -17.10 29.51 23.97
CA ASN A 23 -17.68 30.40 24.98
C ASN A 23 -16.62 30.86 25.99
N THR A 24 -15.81 29.94 26.52
CA THR A 24 -14.72 30.27 27.46
C THR A 24 -13.69 31.18 26.82
N LYS A 25 -13.36 30.95 25.55
CA LYS A 25 -12.46 31.79 24.77
C LYS A 25 -13.00 33.22 24.65
N SER A 26 -14.29 33.36 24.28
CA SER A 26 -14.94 34.68 24.19
C SER A 26 -14.95 35.43 25.53
N LEU A 27 -15.07 34.73 26.63
CA LEU A 27 -15.00 35.33 27.97
C LEU A 27 -13.55 35.67 28.38
N ALA A 28 -12.58 34.84 27.99
CA ALA A 28 -11.16 35.13 28.23
C ALA A 28 -10.69 36.35 27.45
N ASP A 29 -11.12 36.50 26.19
CA ASP A 29 -10.80 37.69 25.37
C ASP A 29 -11.32 38.99 25.98
N ARG A 30 -12.36 38.89 26.84
CA ARG A 30 -12.93 39.99 27.63
C ARG A 30 -12.34 40.10 29.04
N ASN A 31 -11.33 39.31 29.39
CA ASN A 31 -10.72 39.22 30.72
C ASN A 31 -11.72 38.84 31.85
N ILE A 32 -12.77 38.10 31.53
CA ILE A 32 -13.78 37.68 32.51
C ILE A 32 -13.38 36.35 33.17
N VAL A 33 -12.68 35.47 32.45
CA VAL A 33 -12.18 34.19 32.95
C VAL A 33 -10.66 34.13 32.87
N SER A 34 -10.05 33.25 33.67
CA SER A 34 -8.59 33.11 33.73
C SER A 34 -8.04 32.36 32.50
N VAL A 35 -6.74 32.59 32.20
CA VAL A 35 -6.00 31.85 31.17
C VAL A 35 -5.99 30.33 31.47
N ASN A 36 -5.93 29.97 32.76
CA ASN A 36 -5.98 28.57 33.16
C ASN A 36 -7.33 27.90 32.82
N GLU A 37 -8.42 28.63 32.96
CA GLU A 37 -9.75 28.14 32.67
C GLU A 37 -9.94 27.93 31.15
N LEU A 38 -9.41 28.85 30.33
CA LEU A 38 -9.34 28.66 28.87
C LEU A 38 -8.48 27.45 28.50
N ALA A 39 -7.32 27.27 29.14
CA ALA A 39 -6.44 26.13 28.91
C ALA A 39 -7.15 24.80 29.25
N MET A 40 -7.91 24.77 30.35
CA MET A 40 -8.70 23.58 30.71
C MET A 40 -9.81 23.29 29.70
N ALA A 41 -10.53 24.29 29.21
CA ALA A 41 -11.55 24.13 28.17
C ALA A 41 -10.95 23.63 26.85
N SER A 42 -9.79 24.17 26.47
CA SER A 42 -9.01 23.70 25.29
C SER A 42 -8.61 22.23 25.46
N ALA A 43 -8.05 21.85 26.60
CA ALA A 43 -7.62 20.47 26.85
C ALA A 43 -8.82 19.49 26.83
N LYS A 44 -10.00 19.87 27.31
CA LYS A 44 -11.22 19.07 27.23
C LYS A 44 -11.65 18.87 25.78
N PHE A 45 -11.63 19.94 24.98
CA PHE A 45 -11.98 19.88 23.57
C PHE A 45 -11.01 19.01 22.78
N ASP A 46 -9.70 19.14 23.05
CA ASP A 46 -8.68 18.31 22.38
C ASP A 46 -8.83 16.83 22.77
N LYS A 47 -9.17 16.53 24.03
CA LYS A 47 -9.51 15.16 24.46
C LYS A 47 -10.68 14.61 23.66
N ALA A 48 -11.78 15.36 23.55
CA ALA A 48 -12.97 14.91 22.82
C ALA A 48 -12.68 14.71 21.30
N LYS A 49 -11.84 15.55 20.71
CA LYS A 49 -11.35 15.34 19.33
C LYS A 49 -10.57 14.04 19.19
N ALA A 50 -9.71 13.72 20.13
CA ALA A 50 -8.95 12.47 20.11
C ALA A 50 -9.87 11.24 20.24
N GLU A 51 -10.89 11.31 21.08
CA GLU A 51 -11.91 10.26 21.22
C GLU A 51 -12.75 10.07 19.94
N LEU A 52 -13.11 11.18 19.28
CA LEU A 52 -13.78 11.13 17.98
C LEU A 52 -12.89 10.50 16.90
N ALA A 53 -11.62 10.89 16.84
CA ALA A 53 -10.66 10.32 15.90
C ALA A 53 -10.51 8.80 16.10
N LEU A 54 -10.44 8.34 17.36
CA LEU A 54 -10.39 6.92 17.70
C LEU A 54 -11.65 6.19 17.22
N ALA A 55 -12.83 6.75 17.48
CA ALA A 55 -14.10 6.16 17.03
C ALA A 55 -14.21 6.09 15.50
N GLN A 56 -13.68 7.10 14.79
CA GLN A 56 -13.60 7.10 13.33
C GLN A 56 -12.67 5.98 12.79
N VAL A 57 -11.53 5.76 13.44
CA VAL A 57 -10.62 4.66 13.08
C VAL A 57 -11.30 3.30 13.29
N HIS A 58 -11.99 3.10 14.41
CA HIS A 58 -12.74 1.86 14.66
C HIS A 58 -13.83 1.63 13.61
N LEU A 59 -14.54 2.68 13.21
CA LEU A 59 -15.51 2.58 12.12
C LEU A 59 -14.81 2.25 10.79
N GLY A 60 -13.67 2.85 10.51
CA GLY A 60 -12.87 2.56 9.32
C GLY A 60 -12.46 1.09 9.20
N PHE A 61 -12.19 0.41 10.30
CA PHE A 61 -11.87 -1.03 10.29
C PHE A 61 -13.04 -1.93 9.88
N THR A 62 -14.26 -1.42 9.85
CA THR A 62 -15.42 -2.17 9.34
C THR A 62 -15.50 -2.20 7.82
N GLU A 63 -14.70 -1.40 7.13
CA GLU A 63 -14.60 -1.34 5.67
C GLU A 63 -13.21 -1.77 5.22
N ILE A 64 -13.13 -2.88 4.51
CA ILE A 64 -11.88 -3.35 3.91
C ILE A 64 -11.78 -2.77 2.51
N ARG A 65 -10.84 -1.87 2.30
CA ARG A 65 -10.59 -1.19 1.02
C ARG A 65 -9.28 -1.64 0.40
N ALA A 66 -9.27 -1.72 -0.93
CA ALA A 66 -8.06 -1.97 -1.68
C ALA A 66 -7.06 -0.82 -1.46
N PRO A 67 -5.81 -1.09 -1.03
CA PRO A 67 -4.79 -0.06 -0.79
C PRO A 67 -4.20 0.51 -2.08
N PHE A 68 -4.38 -0.17 -3.21
CA PHE A 68 -3.91 0.25 -4.54
C PHE A 68 -4.83 -0.31 -5.64
N ASN A 69 -4.68 0.18 -6.86
CA ASN A 69 -5.37 -0.35 -8.03
C ASN A 69 -4.73 -1.67 -8.45
N GLY A 70 -5.53 -2.72 -8.62
CA GLY A 70 -5.01 -4.03 -8.96
C GLY A 70 -6.10 -5.02 -9.33
N ILE A 71 -5.71 -6.26 -9.50
CA ILE A 71 -6.61 -7.39 -9.80
C ILE A 71 -6.87 -8.15 -8.51
N ILE A 72 -8.15 -8.25 -8.15
CA ILE A 72 -8.59 -9.07 -7.01
C ILE A 72 -8.73 -10.51 -7.51
N ASP A 73 -8.13 -11.44 -6.79
CA ASP A 73 -8.32 -12.88 -7.00
C ASP A 73 -9.65 -13.33 -6.39
N LYS A 74 -9.92 -14.64 -6.47
CA LYS A 74 -11.13 -15.21 -5.88
C LYS A 74 -11.24 -14.95 -4.39
N PHE A 75 -12.46 -14.64 -3.94
CA PHE A 75 -12.76 -14.58 -2.51
C PHE A 75 -12.72 -15.99 -1.90
N ARG A 76 -12.03 -16.13 -0.78
CA ARG A 76 -11.96 -17.38 -0.01
C ARG A 76 -13.12 -17.52 0.97
N VAL A 77 -13.86 -16.45 1.18
CA VAL A 77 -15.00 -16.34 2.09
C VAL A 77 -16.25 -15.92 1.35
N ARG A 78 -17.41 -16.22 1.91
CA ARG A 78 -18.71 -15.86 1.34
C ARG A 78 -19.45 -14.90 2.25
N LEU A 79 -20.44 -14.22 1.71
CA LEU A 79 -21.32 -13.38 2.51
C LEU A 79 -21.96 -14.20 3.64
N GLY A 80 -21.83 -13.71 4.87
CA GLY A 80 -22.29 -14.38 6.08
C GLY A 80 -21.27 -15.31 6.76
N SER A 81 -20.05 -15.47 6.17
CA SER A 81 -18.96 -16.18 6.87
C SER A 81 -18.50 -15.39 8.09
N LEU A 82 -18.24 -16.09 9.17
CA LEU A 82 -17.55 -15.55 10.33
C LEU A 82 -16.07 -15.41 9.99
N LEU A 83 -15.48 -14.26 10.31
CA LEU A 83 -14.07 -13.94 10.12
C LEU A 83 -13.41 -13.69 11.45
N SER A 84 -12.20 -14.19 11.59
CA SER A 84 -11.31 -13.90 12.70
C SER A 84 -10.18 -12.98 12.23
N GLU A 85 -9.52 -12.32 13.18
CA GLU A 85 -8.33 -11.54 12.87
C GLU A 85 -7.24 -12.43 12.26
N GLY A 86 -6.68 -11.99 11.13
CA GLY A 86 -5.69 -12.76 10.36
C GLY A 86 -6.26 -13.64 9.25
N ASP A 87 -7.58 -13.78 9.13
CA ASP A 87 -8.17 -14.56 8.04
C ASP A 87 -7.96 -13.93 6.67
N LEU A 88 -7.48 -14.73 5.73
CA LEU A 88 -7.25 -14.30 4.36
C LEU A 88 -8.57 -14.28 3.57
N ILE A 89 -9.04 -13.09 3.24
CA ILE A 89 -10.28 -12.86 2.48
C ILE A 89 -10.06 -13.04 0.98
N THR A 90 -9.06 -12.36 0.45
CA THR A 90 -8.67 -12.40 -0.96
C THR A 90 -7.23 -11.90 -1.12
N THR A 91 -6.67 -12.04 -2.31
CA THR A 91 -5.37 -11.50 -2.68
C THR A 91 -5.58 -10.37 -3.68
N LEU A 92 -4.84 -9.28 -3.54
CA LEU A 92 -4.80 -8.16 -4.47
C LEU A 92 -3.42 -8.09 -5.09
N SER A 93 -3.34 -8.10 -6.42
CA SER A 93 -2.08 -8.06 -7.17
C SER A 93 -2.00 -6.81 -8.04
N ASP A 94 -0.90 -6.09 -7.94
CA ASP A 94 -0.56 -5.04 -8.91
C ASP A 94 0.23 -5.65 -10.05
N ASN A 95 -0.42 -5.77 -11.20
CA ASN A 95 0.17 -6.31 -12.42
C ASN A 95 0.56 -5.20 -13.42
N SER A 96 0.62 -3.94 -13.01
CA SER A 96 1.00 -2.82 -13.88
C SER A 96 2.45 -2.91 -14.34
N LYS A 97 3.30 -3.51 -13.50
CA LYS A 97 4.69 -3.82 -13.81
C LYS A 97 4.97 -5.27 -13.44
N MET A 98 5.65 -5.97 -14.32
CA MET A 98 6.01 -7.37 -14.13
C MET A 98 7.51 -7.53 -14.04
N TRP A 99 7.95 -8.32 -13.08
CA TRP A 99 9.33 -8.72 -12.93
C TRP A 99 9.55 -10.06 -13.61
N VAL A 100 10.50 -10.09 -14.52
CA VAL A 100 10.92 -11.31 -15.21
C VAL A 100 12.33 -11.64 -14.75
N TYR A 101 12.48 -12.83 -14.20
CA TYR A 101 13.78 -13.36 -13.80
C TYR A 101 14.28 -14.29 -14.89
N PHE A 102 15.54 -14.13 -15.24
CA PHE A 102 16.21 -14.99 -16.20
C PHE A 102 17.66 -15.16 -15.81
N ASN A 103 18.22 -16.31 -16.16
CA ASN A 103 19.58 -16.70 -15.80
C ASN A 103 20.53 -16.38 -16.94
N VAL A 104 21.66 -15.78 -16.62
CA VAL A 104 22.72 -15.43 -17.57
C VAL A 104 23.96 -16.24 -17.22
N PRO A 105 24.54 -17.00 -18.17
CA PRO A 105 25.79 -17.70 -17.97
C PRO A 105 26.97 -16.76 -17.68
N GLU A 106 27.93 -17.20 -16.85
CA GLU A 106 29.10 -16.41 -16.46
C GLU A 106 29.85 -15.84 -17.67
N ALA A 107 30.01 -16.64 -18.73
CA ALA A 107 30.71 -16.22 -19.95
C ALA A 107 30.01 -15.02 -20.64
N GLU A 108 28.68 -15.01 -20.64
CA GLU A 108 27.91 -13.89 -21.20
C GLU A 108 27.94 -12.67 -20.26
N TYR A 109 27.82 -12.90 -18.96
CA TYR A 109 27.93 -11.83 -17.94
C TYR A 109 29.25 -11.07 -18.07
N LEU A 110 30.39 -11.78 -18.20
CA LEU A 110 31.70 -11.16 -18.36
C LEU A 110 31.80 -10.33 -19.65
N GLY A 111 31.17 -10.77 -20.73
CA GLY A 111 31.10 -10.03 -21.99
C GLY A 111 30.28 -8.74 -21.91
N TYR A 112 29.32 -8.66 -20.98
CA TYR A 112 28.45 -7.50 -20.80
C TYR A 112 28.84 -6.63 -19.61
N SER A 113 29.72 -7.07 -18.72
CA SER A 113 30.04 -6.44 -17.44
C SER A 113 30.42 -4.95 -17.56
N ASP A 114 31.16 -4.58 -18.59
CA ASP A 114 31.58 -3.19 -18.81
C ASP A 114 30.44 -2.30 -19.34
N LYS A 115 29.50 -2.86 -20.12
CA LYS A 115 28.32 -2.14 -20.64
C LYS A 115 27.28 -1.92 -19.57
N ILE A 116 27.07 -2.89 -18.69
CA ILE A 116 26.08 -2.85 -17.59
C ILE A 116 26.40 -1.74 -16.60
N LYS A 117 27.68 -1.40 -16.38
CA LYS A 117 28.09 -0.31 -15.48
C LYS A 117 27.61 1.08 -15.92
N ASN A 118 27.45 1.28 -17.21
CA ASN A 118 27.16 2.59 -17.82
C ASN A 118 25.71 2.73 -18.30
N GLU A 119 25.05 1.64 -18.66
CA GLU A 119 23.71 1.65 -19.23
C GLU A 119 22.89 0.49 -18.67
N LYS A 120 21.59 0.73 -18.43
CA LYS A 120 20.66 -0.35 -18.06
C LYS A 120 20.28 -1.13 -19.33
N PRO A 121 20.65 -2.42 -19.42
CA PRO A 121 20.33 -3.20 -20.60
C PRO A 121 18.83 -3.31 -20.84
N THR A 122 18.44 -3.22 -22.11
CA THR A 122 17.06 -3.46 -22.54
C THR A 122 16.93 -4.88 -23.06
N VAL A 123 15.87 -5.57 -22.63
CA VAL A 123 15.59 -6.96 -23.01
C VAL A 123 14.19 -7.08 -23.61
N TRP A 124 14.01 -8.09 -24.43
CA TRP A 124 12.72 -8.39 -25.05
C TRP A 124 12.22 -9.73 -24.56
N LEU A 125 10.94 -9.78 -24.18
CA LEU A 125 10.31 -10.99 -23.70
C LEU A 125 9.58 -11.68 -24.86
N LYS A 126 9.97 -12.90 -25.15
CA LYS A 126 9.23 -13.80 -26.03
C LYS A 126 8.32 -14.67 -25.15
N MET A 127 7.03 -14.46 -25.28
CA MET A 127 6.01 -15.19 -24.50
C MET A 127 5.96 -16.67 -24.90
N ALA A 128 5.32 -17.49 -24.08
CA ALA A 128 5.21 -18.96 -24.30
C ALA A 128 4.58 -19.34 -25.65
N ASN A 129 3.74 -18.48 -26.24
CA ASN A 129 3.16 -18.66 -27.57
C ASN A 129 4.11 -18.24 -28.72
N ASN A 130 5.38 -17.99 -28.45
CA ASN A 130 6.39 -17.49 -29.38
C ASN A 130 6.17 -16.07 -29.92
N VAL A 131 5.22 -15.31 -29.39
CA VAL A 131 4.97 -13.93 -29.76
C VAL A 131 5.86 -13.02 -28.89
N LEU A 132 6.46 -12.01 -29.51
CA LEU A 132 7.25 -11.01 -28.82
C LEU A 132 6.32 -10.07 -28.05
N PHE A 133 6.60 -9.82 -26.76
CA PHE A 133 5.85 -8.85 -26.00
C PHE A 133 6.12 -7.42 -26.51
N SER A 134 5.09 -6.59 -26.59
CA SER A 134 5.14 -5.30 -27.26
C SER A 134 5.99 -4.24 -26.56
N TYR A 135 6.26 -4.41 -25.27
CA TYR A 135 7.02 -3.45 -24.49
C TYR A 135 8.36 -4.05 -24.07
N PRO A 136 9.47 -3.32 -24.25
CA PRO A 136 10.76 -3.78 -23.78
C PRO A 136 10.84 -3.77 -22.24
N GLY A 137 11.64 -4.67 -21.70
CA GLY A 137 12.00 -4.69 -20.31
C GLY A 137 13.35 -4.01 -20.05
N ILE A 138 13.50 -3.45 -18.87
CA ILE A 138 14.74 -2.83 -18.43
C ILE A 138 15.32 -3.70 -17.32
N VAL A 139 16.57 -4.12 -17.48
CA VAL A 139 17.29 -4.84 -16.42
C VAL A 139 17.60 -3.88 -15.29
N GLU A 140 17.01 -4.13 -14.12
CA GLU A 140 17.16 -3.25 -12.95
C GLU A 140 18.03 -3.86 -11.86
N THR A 141 18.05 -5.18 -11.78
CA THR A 141 18.78 -5.88 -10.74
C THR A 141 19.55 -7.06 -11.34
N ILE A 142 20.77 -7.21 -10.89
CA ILE A 142 21.62 -8.36 -11.10
C ILE A 142 21.94 -8.87 -9.70
N GLU A 143 21.73 -10.16 -9.47
CA GLU A 143 22.07 -10.77 -8.17
C GLU A 143 23.58 -10.64 -7.88
N ALA A 144 23.96 -10.73 -6.61
CA ALA A 144 25.35 -10.57 -6.22
C ALA A 144 26.19 -11.82 -6.49
N ASP A 145 25.55 -12.98 -6.43
CA ASP A 145 26.24 -14.27 -6.44
C ASP A 145 25.82 -15.11 -7.64
N PHE A 146 26.80 -15.88 -8.15
CA PHE A 146 26.53 -16.93 -9.12
C PHE A 146 26.00 -18.18 -8.41
N ASP A 147 25.07 -18.84 -9.04
CA ASP A 147 24.67 -20.19 -8.64
C ASP A 147 25.80 -21.16 -8.96
N ASN A 148 26.43 -21.71 -7.92
CA ASN A 148 27.61 -22.59 -8.05
C ASN A 148 27.31 -23.94 -8.74
N GLU A 149 26.03 -24.34 -8.79
CA GLU A 149 25.63 -25.60 -9.44
C GLU A 149 25.45 -25.42 -10.94
N THR A 150 24.94 -24.26 -11.36
CA THR A 150 24.59 -23.99 -12.76
C THR A 150 25.56 -23.03 -13.47
N GLY A 151 26.42 -22.31 -12.73
CA GLY A 151 27.30 -21.28 -13.28
C GLY A 151 26.57 -20.07 -13.84
N ASN A 152 25.35 -19.84 -13.43
CA ASN A 152 24.51 -18.74 -13.90
C ASN A 152 24.33 -17.67 -12.82
N ILE A 153 24.08 -16.44 -13.25
CA ILE A 153 23.70 -15.33 -12.38
C ILE A 153 22.28 -14.88 -12.72
N PRO A 154 21.37 -14.76 -11.73
CA PRO A 154 20.02 -14.29 -11.98
C PRO A 154 19.97 -12.80 -12.27
N PHE A 155 19.31 -12.43 -13.36
CA PHE A 155 18.95 -11.06 -13.71
C PHE A 155 17.47 -10.87 -13.52
N ARG A 156 17.07 -9.65 -13.16
CA ARG A 156 15.68 -9.23 -13.08
C ARG A 156 15.43 -8.04 -14.00
N ALA A 157 14.55 -8.23 -14.97
CA ALA A 157 14.05 -7.15 -15.79
C ALA A 157 12.63 -6.75 -15.41
N THR A 158 12.35 -5.46 -15.44
CA THR A 158 11.03 -4.89 -15.20
C THR A 158 10.36 -4.55 -16.53
N PHE A 159 9.18 -5.10 -16.76
CA PHE A 159 8.35 -4.86 -17.93
C PHE A 159 7.12 -4.05 -17.55
N SER A 160 6.80 -3.01 -18.31
CA SER A 160 5.52 -2.32 -18.20
C SER A 160 4.41 -3.17 -18.79
N ASN A 161 3.31 -3.34 -18.05
CA ASN A 161 2.19 -4.19 -18.45
C ASN A 161 0.86 -3.43 -18.48
N PRO A 162 0.71 -2.36 -19.29
CA PRO A 162 -0.46 -1.48 -19.24
C PRO A 162 -1.74 -2.18 -19.67
N GLN A 163 -1.65 -3.24 -20.45
CA GLN A 163 -2.80 -4.02 -20.92
C GLN A 163 -3.15 -5.18 -19.99
N GLY A 164 -2.37 -5.43 -18.93
CA GLY A 164 -2.58 -6.54 -18.01
C GLY A 164 -2.43 -7.93 -18.67
N LEU A 165 -1.69 -8.02 -19.79
CA LEU A 165 -1.51 -9.26 -20.54
C LEU A 165 -0.64 -10.26 -19.76
N LEU A 166 0.45 -9.77 -19.19
CA LEU A 166 1.36 -10.61 -18.40
C LEU A 166 0.76 -10.87 -17.01
N ARG A 167 0.89 -12.10 -16.53
CA ARG A 167 0.42 -12.53 -15.22
C ARG A 167 1.51 -13.23 -14.45
N HIS A 168 1.39 -13.21 -13.12
CA HIS A 168 2.32 -13.92 -12.25
C HIS A 168 2.31 -15.43 -12.54
N GLY A 169 3.50 -16.02 -12.61
CA GLY A 169 3.69 -17.45 -12.86
C GLY A 169 3.78 -17.83 -14.34
N GLU A 170 3.70 -16.86 -15.26
CA GLU A 170 3.96 -17.13 -16.68
C GLU A 170 5.46 -17.33 -16.95
N THR A 171 5.76 -18.11 -17.98
CA THR A 171 7.11 -18.38 -18.46
C THR A 171 7.31 -17.84 -19.86
N GLY A 172 8.54 -17.49 -20.21
CA GLY A 172 8.92 -17.02 -21.54
C GLY A 172 10.43 -17.15 -21.75
N ASN A 173 10.90 -16.68 -22.90
CA ASN A 173 12.32 -16.66 -23.29
C ASN A 173 12.76 -15.24 -23.63
#